data_823b971b5b4b7915f568c741da99714d
#
_entry.id   823b971b5b4b7915f568c741da99714d
#
_cell.length_a   1.000
_cell.length_b   1.000
_cell.length_c   1.000
_cell.angle_alpha   90.00
_cell.angle_beta   90.00
_cell.angle_gamma   90.00
#
_symmetry.space_group_name_H-M   'P 1'
#
loop_
_entity.id
_entity.type
_entity.pdbx_description
1 polymer ?
#
loop_
_entity_poly.entity_id
_entity_poly.type
_entity_poly.pdbx_seq_one_letter_code
_entity_poly.pdbx_strand_id
1 'polypeptide(L)'
;MISTTVKKSLNKIKFYREIELPDFASKKSIPIRHLNIGFEGKEIDVEFYMNNQFATMFFATLSVFLTYGEDLVIETARHHREFIQDPVLKQRVTSLIGQEAIHSKLHNEYNDALKDVEYTVDLYRFLGENFFK
;
A
#
# COMPACT_ATOMS: atom_id res chain seq x y z
N MET A 1 20.79 9.85 17.06
CA MET A 1 21.58 11.01 16.55
C MET A 1 22.01 10.68 15.13
N ILE A 2 21.56 11.44 14.14
CA ILE A 2 21.99 11.28 12.75
C ILE A 2 23.39 11.85 12.63
N SER A 3 24.35 11.06 12.09
CA SER A 3 25.76 11.42 11.94
C SER A 3 25.92 12.77 11.24
N THR A 4 26.86 13.58 11.71
CA THR A 4 27.18 14.93 11.18
C THR A 4 27.54 14.89 9.70
N THR A 5 28.04 13.77 9.19
CA THR A 5 28.41 13.56 7.78
C THR A 5 27.16 13.48 6.88
N VAL A 6 26.06 12.86 7.35
CA VAL A 6 24.79 12.76 6.62
C VAL A 6 24.12 14.13 6.54
N LYS A 7 24.17 14.93 7.62
CA LYS A 7 23.67 16.32 7.60
C LYS A 7 24.39 17.22 6.59
N LYS A 8 25.69 17.05 6.39
CA LYS A 8 26.48 17.84 5.40
C LYS A 8 26.14 17.49 3.95
N SER A 9 25.77 16.24 3.66
CA SER A 9 25.38 15.79 2.31
C SER A 9 23.96 16.29 1.95
N LEU A 10 23.04 16.31 2.91
CA LEU A 10 21.66 16.73 2.70
C LEU A 10 21.52 18.26 2.48
N ASN A 11 22.42 19.08 3.05
CA ASN A 11 22.41 20.54 2.83
C ASN A 11 22.80 20.97 1.40
N LYS A 12 23.29 20.08 0.56
CA LYS A 12 23.58 20.36 -0.86
C LYS A 12 22.37 20.24 -1.79
N ILE A 13 21.30 19.62 -1.32
CA ILE A 13 20.07 19.46 -2.11
C ILE A 13 19.09 20.56 -1.65
N LYS A 14 19.04 21.70 -2.35
CA LYS A 14 18.19 22.87 -2.11
C LYS A 14 16.66 22.57 -2.10
N PHE A 15 16.24 21.31 -2.06
CA PHE A 15 14.84 20.88 -2.07
C PHE A 15 14.30 20.41 -0.72
N TYR A 16 15.12 20.24 0.31
CA TYR A 16 14.61 19.93 1.64
C TYR A 16 14.35 21.22 2.41
N ARG A 17 13.09 21.73 2.35
CA ARG A 17 12.55 22.51 3.48
C ARG A 17 12.70 21.63 4.72
N GLU A 18 13.20 22.21 5.82
CA GLU A 18 13.03 21.59 7.13
C GLU A 18 11.52 21.39 7.34
N ILE A 19 11.06 20.19 7.06
CA ILE A 19 9.70 19.79 7.41
C ILE A 19 9.80 19.48 8.88
N GLU A 20 9.23 20.37 9.72
CA GLU A 20 8.96 20.04 11.11
C GLU A 20 8.06 18.79 11.09
N LEU A 21 8.67 17.63 11.34
CA LEU A 21 7.91 16.40 11.48
C LEU A 21 6.99 16.59 12.68
N PRO A 22 5.69 16.34 12.53
CA PRO A 22 4.76 16.40 13.65
C PRO A 22 5.30 15.53 14.78
N ASP A 23 5.13 15.97 16.03
CA ASP A 23 5.48 15.17 17.20
C ASP A 23 4.64 13.88 17.20
N PHE A 24 5.20 12.84 16.58
CA PHE A 24 4.58 11.53 16.52
C PHE A 24 4.62 10.79 17.87
N ALA A 25 5.42 11.28 18.82
CA ALA A 25 5.56 10.64 20.13
C ALA A 25 4.28 10.73 20.96
N SER A 26 3.48 11.76 20.77
CA SER A 26 2.24 11.99 21.53
C SER A 26 1.02 11.20 21.02
N LYS A 27 1.08 10.58 19.82
CA LYS A 27 -0.07 9.88 19.24
C LYS A 27 -0.09 8.41 19.64
N LYS A 28 -1.25 7.94 20.10
CA LYS A 28 -1.57 6.53 20.33
C LYS A 28 -1.21 5.68 19.09
N SER A 29 -0.96 4.38 19.30
CA SER A 29 -0.72 3.42 18.23
C SER A 29 -1.76 3.55 17.12
N ILE A 30 -1.31 3.44 15.87
CA ILE A 30 -2.22 3.41 14.71
C ILE A 30 -3.00 2.08 14.78
N PRO A 31 -4.34 2.08 14.90
CA PRO A 31 -5.10 0.84 14.99
C PRO A 31 -5.10 0.12 13.64
N ILE A 32 -4.92 -1.19 13.65
CA ILE A 32 -5.15 -2.02 12.47
C ILE A 32 -6.67 -2.16 12.31
N ARG A 33 -7.19 -1.72 11.17
CA ARG A 33 -8.62 -1.76 10.86
C ARG A 33 -8.91 -3.02 10.05
N HIS A 34 -9.74 -3.89 10.60
CA HIS A 34 -10.27 -5.04 9.89
C HIS A 34 -11.53 -4.62 9.15
N LEU A 35 -11.40 -4.42 7.85
CA LEU A 35 -12.52 -4.12 6.97
C LEU A 35 -12.98 -5.42 6.30
N ASN A 36 -14.29 -5.62 6.26
CA ASN A 36 -14.90 -6.65 5.42
C ASN A 36 -15.87 -5.93 4.48
N ILE A 37 -15.50 -5.82 3.22
CA ILE A 37 -16.31 -5.17 2.18
C ILE A 37 -17.28 -6.19 1.57
N GLY A 38 -16.99 -7.49 1.77
CA GLY A 38 -17.89 -8.59 1.36
C GLY A 38 -18.04 -8.69 -0.14
N PHE A 39 -16.94 -8.81 -0.86
CA PHE A 39 -16.95 -9.09 -2.30
C PHE A 39 -17.27 -10.56 -2.61
N GLU A 40 -17.11 -11.46 -1.62
CA GLU A 40 -17.39 -12.89 -1.79
C GLU A 40 -18.82 -13.12 -2.29
N GLY A 41 -18.95 -13.79 -3.46
CA GLY A 41 -20.24 -14.14 -4.06
C GLY A 41 -21.04 -12.95 -4.58
N LYS A 42 -20.46 -11.79 -4.76
CA LYS A 42 -21.09 -10.64 -5.41
C LYS A 42 -20.62 -10.55 -6.85
N GLU A 43 -21.58 -10.43 -7.75
CA GLU A 43 -21.32 -9.99 -9.11
C GLU A 43 -21.01 -8.48 -9.08
N ILE A 44 -19.88 -8.08 -9.65
CA ILE A 44 -19.52 -6.68 -9.83
C ILE A 44 -19.94 -6.31 -11.27
N ASP A 45 -20.79 -5.29 -11.39
CA ASP A 45 -21.21 -4.78 -12.69
C ASP A 45 -19.99 -4.25 -13.48
N VAL A 46 -19.92 -4.56 -14.76
CA VAL A 46 -18.85 -4.10 -15.66
C VAL A 46 -18.75 -2.56 -15.76
N GLU A 47 -19.81 -1.86 -15.38
CA GLU A 47 -19.88 -0.40 -15.35
C GLU A 47 -20.05 0.14 -13.92
N PHE A 48 -19.59 -0.61 -12.89
CA PHE A 48 -19.84 -0.28 -11.48
C PHE A 48 -19.39 1.13 -11.08
N TYR A 49 -18.38 1.70 -11.76
CA TYR A 49 -17.90 3.02 -11.45
C TYR A 49 -18.55 4.07 -12.34
N MET A 50 -19.56 4.76 -11.80
CA MET A 50 -20.27 5.87 -12.45
C MET A 50 -20.92 5.51 -13.81
N ASN A 51 -21.29 4.26 -14.02
CA ASN A 51 -21.79 3.72 -15.30
C ASN A 51 -20.84 4.04 -16.47
N ASN A 52 -19.54 3.96 -16.22
CA ASN A 52 -18.50 4.29 -17.18
C ASN A 52 -17.49 3.16 -17.28
N GLN A 53 -17.51 2.43 -18.39
CA GLN A 53 -16.63 1.29 -18.64
C GLN A 53 -15.14 1.66 -18.57
N PHE A 54 -14.75 2.81 -19.13
CA PHE A 54 -13.36 3.24 -19.10
C PHE A 54 -12.88 3.50 -17.67
N ALA A 55 -13.68 4.23 -16.88
CA ALA A 55 -13.36 4.50 -15.47
C ALA A 55 -13.31 3.20 -14.67
N THR A 56 -14.25 2.28 -14.89
CA THR A 56 -14.27 0.96 -14.28
C THR A 56 -12.98 0.18 -14.58
N MET A 57 -12.57 0.09 -15.85
CA MET A 57 -11.35 -0.59 -16.27
C MET A 57 -10.09 0.07 -15.70
N PHE A 58 -10.05 1.39 -15.62
CA PHE A 58 -8.93 2.11 -15.01
C PHE A 58 -8.75 1.74 -13.54
N PHE A 59 -9.83 1.77 -12.74
CA PHE A 59 -9.76 1.43 -11.32
C PHE A 59 -9.52 -0.07 -11.10
N ALA A 60 -10.06 -0.95 -11.95
CA ALA A 60 -9.77 -2.38 -11.92
C ALA A 60 -8.28 -2.66 -12.15
N THR A 61 -7.70 -2.06 -13.19
CA THR A 61 -6.27 -2.17 -13.49
C THR A 61 -5.41 -1.65 -12.33
N LEU A 62 -5.76 -0.46 -11.81
CA LEU A 62 -5.06 0.13 -10.68
C LEU A 62 -5.09 -0.80 -9.45
N SER A 63 -6.23 -1.42 -9.15
CA SER A 63 -6.37 -2.36 -8.04
C SER A 63 -5.41 -3.55 -8.15
N VAL A 64 -5.23 -4.11 -9.36
CA VAL A 64 -4.27 -5.20 -9.58
C VAL A 64 -2.84 -4.77 -9.27
N PHE A 65 -2.42 -3.58 -9.73
CA PHE A 65 -1.07 -3.08 -9.47
C PHE A 65 -0.84 -2.69 -8.00
N LEU A 66 -1.88 -2.23 -7.31
CA LEU A 66 -1.77 -1.85 -5.90
C LEU A 66 -1.37 -3.04 -5.02
N THR A 67 -1.84 -4.26 -5.29
CA THR A 67 -1.46 -5.44 -4.50
C THR A 67 0.06 -5.66 -4.50
N TYR A 68 0.73 -5.49 -5.64
CA TYR A 68 2.19 -5.62 -5.72
C TYR A 68 2.91 -4.49 -5.00
N GLY A 69 2.39 -3.25 -5.09
CA GLY A 69 2.92 -2.10 -4.37
C GLY A 69 2.82 -2.29 -2.86
N GLU A 70 1.71 -2.81 -2.37
CA GLU A 70 1.47 -3.10 -0.96
C GLU A 70 2.39 -4.20 -0.44
N ASP A 71 2.59 -5.27 -1.20
CA ASP A 71 3.53 -6.34 -0.85
C ASP A 71 4.97 -5.81 -0.77
N LEU A 72 5.38 -4.95 -1.70
CA LEU A 72 6.68 -4.28 -1.66
C LEU A 72 6.83 -3.40 -0.40
N VAL A 73 5.80 -2.65 -0.03
CA VAL A 73 5.78 -1.84 1.21
C VAL A 73 5.90 -2.74 2.43
N ILE A 74 5.17 -3.87 2.47
CA ILE A 74 5.21 -4.83 3.57
C ILE A 74 6.62 -5.41 3.72
N GLU A 75 7.23 -5.89 2.64
CA GLU A 75 8.58 -6.47 2.66
C GLU A 75 9.62 -5.45 3.10
N THR A 76 9.58 -4.26 2.50
CA THR A 76 10.50 -3.17 2.84
C THR A 76 10.35 -2.76 4.31
N ALA A 77 9.12 -2.60 4.79
CA ALA A 77 8.84 -2.24 6.17
C ALA A 77 9.29 -3.33 7.14
N ARG A 78 9.09 -4.62 6.82
CA ARG A 78 9.56 -5.76 7.61
C ARG A 78 11.07 -5.77 7.74
N HIS A 79 11.77 -5.60 6.61
CA HIS A 79 13.23 -5.57 6.58
C HIS A 79 13.79 -4.44 7.47
N HIS A 80 13.29 -3.22 7.29
CA HIS A 80 13.81 -2.07 8.04
C HIS A 80 13.40 -2.03 9.50
N ARG A 81 12.26 -2.67 9.85
CA ARG A 81 11.75 -2.74 11.22
C ARG A 81 12.75 -3.37 12.19
N GLU A 82 13.58 -4.29 11.73
CA GLU A 82 14.57 -4.97 12.57
C GLU A 82 15.65 -4.01 13.07
N PHE A 83 15.97 -2.96 12.30
CA PHE A 83 16.97 -1.96 12.64
C PHE A 83 16.44 -0.82 13.52
N ILE A 84 15.12 -0.74 13.70
CA ILE A 84 14.49 0.32 14.51
C ILE A 84 14.69 0.03 16.00
N GLN A 85 15.37 0.97 16.69
CA GLN A 85 15.60 0.89 18.13
C GLN A 85 14.49 1.55 18.95
N ASP A 86 13.83 2.59 18.40
CA ASP A 86 12.71 3.26 19.05
C ASP A 86 11.47 2.34 19.09
N PRO A 87 10.99 1.96 20.30
CA PRO A 87 9.88 1.03 20.44
C PRO A 87 8.55 1.61 19.90
N VAL A 88 8.36 2.92 19.97
CA VAL A 88 7.15 3.58 19.46
C VAL A 88 7.13 3.54 17.93
N LEU A 89 8.25 3.86 17.30
CA LEU A 89 8.39 3.78 15.84
C LEU A 89 8.26 2.32 15.37
N LYS A 90 8.89 1.38 16.07
CA LYS A 90 8.81 -0.05 15.75
C LYS A 90 7.37 -0.57 15.80
N GLN A 91 6.59 -0.12 16.78
CA GLN A 91 5.17 -0.48 16.88
C GLN A 91 4.35 0.14 15.72
N ARG A 92 4.63 1.38 15.33
CA ARG A 92 3.95 2.04 14.21
C ARG A 92 4.22 1.34 12.89
N VAL A 93 5.48 0.95 12.65
CA VAL A 93 5.83 0.16 11.47
C VAL A 93 5.12 -1.19 11.48
N THR A 94 4.96 -1.83 12.64
CA THR A 94 4.16 -3.06 12.77
C THR A 94 2.70 -2.81 12.40
N SER A 95 2.12 -1.69 12.84
CA SER A 95 0.75 -1.33 12.49
C SER A 95 0.58 -1.03 11.00
N LEU A 96 1.56 -0.37 10.38
CA LEU A 96 1.58 -0.16 8.92
C LEU A 96 1.57 -1.49 8.17
N ILE A 97 2.48 -2.41 8.50
CA ILE A 97 2.54 -3.74 7.90
C ILE A 97 1.17 -4.46 8.02
N GLY A 98 0.52 -4.36 9.17
CA GLY A 98 -0.80 -4.96 9.37
C GLY A 98 -1.89 -4.30 8.55
N GLN A 99 -1.86 -2.98 8.36
CA GLN A 99 -2.82 -2.27 7.52
C GLN A 99 -2.64 -2.62 6.05
N GLU A 100 -1.41 -2.62 5.54
CA GLU A 100 -1.12 -2.97 4.14
C GLU A 100 -1.49 -4.43 3.84
N ALA A 101 -1.28 -5.35 4.79
CA ALA A 101 -1.68 -6.75 4.62
C ALA A 101 -3.21 -6.92 4.49
N ILE A 102 -4.00 -6.13 5.23
CA ILE A 102 -5.47 -6.14 5.10
C ILE A 102 -5.89 -5.48 3.79
N HIS A 103 -5.22 -4.41 3.39
CA HIS A 103 -5.49 -3.68 2.16
C HIS A 103 -5.21 -4.56 0.94
N SER A 104 -4.06 -5.21 0.88
CA SER A 104 -3.69 -6.18 -0.15
C SER A 104 -4.71 -7.33 -0.24
N LYS A 105 -5.15 -7.85 0.91
CA LYS A 105 -6.23 -8.86 0.94
C LYS A 105 -7.51 -8.35 0.28
N LEU A 106 -7.96 -7.14 0.60
CA LEU A 106 -9.19 -6.55 0.04
C LEU A 106 -9.06 -6.30 -1.47
N HIS A 107 -7.90 -5.86 -1.95
CA HIS A 107 -7.63 -5.74 -3.38
C HIS A 107 -7.67 -7.10 -4.08
N ASN A 108 -7.11 -8.15 -3.47
CA ASN A 108 -7.18 -9.49 -4.03
C ASN A 108 -8.61 -10.03 -4.11
N GLU A 109 -9.43 -9.85 -3.06
CA GLU A 109 -10.84 -10.21 -3.07
C GLU A 109 -11.63 -9.48 -4.16
N TYR A 110 -11.37 -8.19 -4.34
CA TYR A 110 -11.96 -7.38 -5.41
C TYR A 110 -11.50 -7.85 -6.79
N ASN A 111 -10.21 -8.09 -6.98
CA ASN A 111 -9.65 -8.55 -8.24
C ASN A 111 -10.15 -9.95 -8.61
N ASP A 112 -10.41 -10.82 -7.63
CA ASP A 112 -11.00 -12.14 -7.86
C ASP A 112 -12.48 -12.02 -8.29
N ALA A 113 -13.22 -11.09 -7.69
CA ALA A 113 -14.60 -10.81 -8.09
C ALA A 113 -14.70 -10.23 -9.53
N LEU A 114 -13.67 -9.52 -10.00
CA LEU A 114 -13.60 -8.99 -11.37
C LEU A 114 -13.38 -10.07 -12.42
N LYS A 115 -12.84 -11.23 -12.08
CA LYS A 115 -12.63 -12.33 -13.03
C LYS A 115 -13.96 -12.86 -13.59
N ASP A 116 -15.01 -12.81 -12.80
CA ASP A 116 -16.33 -13.29 -13.18
C ASP A 116 -17.05 -12.36 -14.15
N VAL A 117 -16.51 -11.15 -14.39
CA VAL A 117 -17.08 -10.14 -15.29
C VAL A 117 -16.25 -9.92 -16.57
N GLU A 118 -15.58 -10.95 -17.08
CA GLU A 118 -14.82 -10.94 -18.35
C GLU A 118 -13.61 -9.97 -18.39
N TYR A 119 -13.13 -9.48 -17.24
CA TYR A 119 -11.91 -8.68 -17.22
C TYR A 119 -10.67 -9.57 -17.30
N THR A 120 -9.73 -9.18 -18.15
CA THR A 120 -8.43 -9.85 -18.32
C THR A 120 -7.48 -9.53 -17.14
N VAL A 121 -7.93 -9.79 -15.91
CA VAL A 121 -7.13 -9.59 -14.69
C VAL A 121 -5.80 -10.34 -14.75
N ASP A 122 -5.80 -11.52 -15.39
CA ASP A 122 -4.60 -12.36 -15.50
C ASP A 122 -3.47 -11.70 -16.31
N LEU A 123 -3.80 -10.92 -17.36
CA LEU A 123 -2.80 -10.14 -18.10
C LEU A 123 -2.14 -9.09 -17.20
N TYR A 124 -2.93 -8.38 -16.40
CA TYR A 124 -2.41 -7.34 -15.51
C TYR A 124 -1.62 -7.93 -14.34
N ARG A 125 -2.03 -9.11 -13.84
CA ARG A 125 -1.25 -9.88 -12.86
C ARG A 125 0.11 -10.28 -13.44
N PHE A 126 0.14 -10.85 -14.63
CA PHE A 126 1.38 -11.20 -15.31
C PHE A 126 2.31 -9.98 -15.48
N LEU A 127 1.78 -8.84 -15.88
CA LEU A 127 2.56 -7.61 -15.99
C LEU A 127 3.07 -7.16 -14.62
N GLY A 128 2.23 -7.16 -13.58
CA GLY A 128 2.61 -6.80 -12.22
C GLY A 128 3.74 -7.68 -11.67
N GLU A 129 3.64 -8.99 -11.83
CA GLU A 129 4.68 -9.93 -11.41
C GLU A 129 6.03 -9.71 -12.09
N ASN A 130 6.06 -9.19 -13.30
CA ASN A 130 7.31 -8.93 -14.03
C ASN A 130 7.84 -7.51 -13.80
N PHE A 131 7.03 -6.58 -13.32
CA PHE A 131 7.43 -5.20 -13.05
C PHE A 131 7.98 -5.01 -11.63
N PHE A 132 7.51 -5.81 -10.66
CA PHE A 132 7.82 -5.64 -9.23
C PHE A 132 8.72 -6.75 -8.66
N LYS A 133 9.29 -7.57 -9.51
CA LYS A 133 10.30 -8.59 -9.12
C LYS A 133 11.72 -8.08 -9.17
#